data_e777da0e5ff585b20ef8ad9b123f55f4
#
_entry.id   e777da0e5ff585b20ef8ad9b123f55f4
#
_cell.length_a   1.000
_cell.length_b   1.000
_cell.length_c   1.000
_cell.angle_alpha   90.00
_cell.angle_beta   90.00
_cell.angle_gamma   90.00
#
_symmetry.space_group_name_H-M   'P 1'
#
loop_
_entity.id
_entity.type
_entity.pdbx_description
1 polymer ?
#
loop_
_entity_poly.entity_id
_entity_poly.type
_entity_poly.pdbx_seq_one_letter_code
_entity_poly.pdbx_strand_id
1 'polypeptide(L)'
;MSCIADHKQAFTLSSLLSSDLITFLHSDTREDILFELSELAAKAGLLEDREAFFRALLARESIMSTGIGMGVAIPHGKIEGSADFFVALGIHSKGILWDAIDGLSVRLVFLIGGPSDAPSKYLKLLSALTQSLRDEARRSQLLQVQTVEEVMRVFSGV
;
A
#
# COMPACT_ATOMS: atom_id res chain seq x y z
N MET A 1 27.93 24.58 2.97
CA MET A 1 27.68 24.18 2.52
C MET A 1 27.18 23.07 2.37
N SER A 2 27.08 22.66 2.10
CA SER A 2 26.84 21.51 1.88
C SER A 2 25.64 20.97 2.25
N CYS A 3 25.18 21.22 2.96
CA CYS A 3 23.98 20.79 3.49
C CYS A 3 23.00 20.46 2.51
N ILE A 4 23.06 20.87 1.56
CA ILE A 4 22.21 20.69 0.60
C ILE A 4 21.77 19.39 0.40
N ALA A 5 22.52 18.66 0.09
CA ALA A 5 22.18 17.42 -0.32
C ALA A 5 21.08 16.75 0.37
N ASP A 6 21.20 16.57 1.41
CA ASP A 6 20.30 15.87 2.10
C ASP A 6 18.92 15.93 1.69
N HIS A 7 18.40 16.87 1.76
CA HIS A 7 17.07 16.97 1.49
C HIS A 7 16.74 16.23 0.30
N LYS A 8 17.62 15.94 -0.35
CA LYS A 8 17.30 15.35 -1.53
C LYS A 8 17.03 13.93 -1.33
N GLN A 9 16.95 13.48 -0.30
CA GLN A 9 16.50 12.23 -0.12
C GLN A 9 15.28 12.12 -0.86
N ALA A 10 15.39 11.87 -2.08
CA ALA A 10 14.27 11.72 -2.95
C ALA A 10 13.44 10.64 -2.35
N PHE A 11 12.24 10.92 -2.08
CA PHE A 11 11.31 9.97 -1.59
C PHE A 11 11.01 9.00 -2.73
N THR A 12 11.43 7.78 -2.61
CA THR A 12 11.16 6.76 -3.63
C THR A 12 10.25 5.71 -3.08
N LEU A 13 9.32 5.27 -3.89
CA LEU A 13 8.37 4.27 -3.51
C LEU A 13 9.08 2.95 -3.23
N SER A 14 10.10 2.63 -4.01
CA SER A 14 10.84 1.40 -3.83
C SER A 14 11.53 1.33 -2.47
N SER A 15 11.81 2.46 -1.84
CA SER A 15 12.43 2.46 -0.52
C SER A 15 11.46 2.02 0.58
N LEU A 16 10.17 2.09 0.33
CA LEU A 16 9.15 1.72 1.30
C LEU A 16 8.58 0.33 1.05
N LEU A 17 8.79 -0.22 -0.13
CA LEU A 17 8.36 -1.55 -0.46
C LEU A 17 9.50 -2.51 -0.21
N SER A 18 9.28 -3.54 0.58
CA SER A 18 10.28 -4.58 0.77
C SER A 18 9.63 -5.91 0.41
N SER A 19 10.45 -6.91 0.14
CA SER A 19 9.93 -8.21 -0.24
C SER A 19 9.04 -8.81 0.85
N ASP A 20 9.26 -8.43 2.11
CA ASP A 20 8.48 -8.92 3.24
C ASP A 20 7.08 -8.34 3.26
N LEU A 21 6.84 -7.28 2.50
CA LEU A 21 5.56 -6.57 2.49
C LEU A 21 4.80 -6.76 1.19
N ILE A 22 5.17 -7.76 0.40
CA ILE A 22 4.49 -8.07 -0.86
C ILE A 22 3.92 -9.47 -0.78
N THR A 23 2.66 -9.64 -1.11
CA THR A 23 2.03 -10.95 -1.04
C THR A 23 1.01 -11.11 -2.17
N PHE A 24 0.77 -12.35 -2.55
CA PHE A 24 -0.32 -12.69 -3.46
C PHE A 24 -1.50 -13.09 -2.57
N LEU A 25 -2.60 -12.37 -2.71
CA LEU A 25 -3.72 -12.47 -1.79
C LEU A 25 -4.50 -13.76 -1.96
N HIS A 26 -4.97 -14.30 -0.84
CA HIS A 26 -5.76 -15.53 -0.83
C HIS A 26 -7.22 -15.26 -0.48
N SER A 27 -7.49 -14.12 0.17
CA SER A 27 -8.84 -13.78 0.63
C SER A 27 -9.66 -13.16 -0.50
N ASP A 28 -10.97 -13.29 -0.42
CA ASP A 28 -11.87 -12.84 -1.49
C ASP A 28 -12.81 -11.72 -1.07
N THR A 29 -12.66 -11.19 0.13
CA THR A 29 -13.45 -10.04 0.58
C THR A 29 -12.54 -8.91 0.99
N ARG A 30 -13.05 -7.69 0.90
CA ARG A 30 -12.29 -6.51 1.30
C ARG A 30 -11.81 -6.62 2.74
N GLU A 31 -12.69 -7.02 3.64
CA GLU A 31 -12.34 -7.11 5.05
C GLU A 31 -11.26 -8.14 5.30
N ASP A 32 -11.37 -9.31 4.69
CA ASP A 32 -10.39 -10.38 4.88
C ASP A 32 -9.05 -10.01 4.28
N ILE A 33 -9.04 -9.24 3.20
CA ILE A 33 -7.79 -8.76 2.60
C ILE A 33 -7.11 -7.77 3.54
N LEU A 34 -7.88 -6.87 4.15
CA LEU A 34 -7.31 -5.94 5.12
C LEU A 34 -6.71 -6.70 6.31
N PHE A 35 -7.35 -7.78 6.73
CA PHE A 35 -6.81 -8.62 7.79
C PHE A 35 -5.53 -9.32 7.34
N GLU A 36 -5.53 -9.88 6.13
CA GLU A 36 -4.37 -10.59 5.58
C GLU A 36 -3.16 -9.65 5.48
N LEU A 37 -3.36 -8.43 5.02
CA LEU A 37 -2.28 -7.46 4.92
C LEU A 37 -1.81 -6.95 6.29
N SER A 38 -2.73 -6.86 7.26
CA SER A 38 -2.35 -6.50 8.63
C SER A 38 -1.46 -7.58 9.23
N GLU A 39 -1.76 -8.86 8.95
CA GLU A 39 -0.93 -9.94 9.42
C GLU A 39 0.46 -9.91 8.79
N LEU A 40 0.52 -9.58 7.51
CA LEU A 40 1.79 -9.47 6.81
C LEU A 40 2.66 -8.40 7.45
N ALA A 41 2.10 -7.24 7.74
CA ALA A 41 2.83 -6.16 8.38
C ALA A 41 3.28 -6.51 9.80
N ALA A 42 2.42 -7.23 10.53
CA ALA A 42 2.78 -7.67 11.88
C ALA A 42 3.93 -8.66 11.86
N LYS A 43 3.94 -9.58 10.90
CA LYS A 43 5.03 -10.53 10.76
C LYS A 43 6.34 -9.86 10.41
N ALA A 44 6.27 -8.75 9.69
CA ALA A 44 7.46 -7.98 9.33
C ALA A 44 7.95 -7.11 10.50
N GLY A 45 7.28 -7.17 11.65
CA GLY A 45 7.71 -6.42 12.82
C GLY A 45 7.30 -4.96 12.84
N LEU A 46 6.35 -4.58 12.00
CA LEU A 46 5.97 -3.16 11.86
C LEU A 46 4.80 -2.75 12.73
N LEU A 47 4.10 -3.70 13.35
CA LEU A 47 2.93 -3.41 14.16
C LEU A 47 3.11 -4.00 15.55
N GLU A 48 2.93 -3.16 16.57
CA GLU A 48 2.92 -3.64 17.94
C GLU A 48 1.54 -4.19 18.29
N ASP A 49 0.50 -3.60 17.73
CA ASP A 49 -0.87 -4.00 17.99
C ASP A 49 -1.59 -4.19 16.65
N ARG A 50 -1.51 -5.41 16.12
CA ARG A 50 -2.14 -5.73 14.84
C ARG A 50 -3.66 -5.53 14.89
N GLU A 51 -4.26 -5.84 16.02
CA GLU A 51 -5.71 -5.72 16.15
C GLU A 51 -6.15 -4.25 16.07
N ALA A 52 -5.44 -3.37 16.74
CA ALA A 52 -5.75 -1.94 16.70
C ALA A 52 -5.58 -1.39 15.29
N PHE A 53 -4.54 -1.82 14.59
CA PHE A 53 -4.30 -1.38 13.23
C PHE A 53 -5.41 -1.87 12.29
N PHE A 54 -5.80 -3.13 12.42
CA PHE A 54 -6.86 -3.69 11.60
C PHE A 54 -8.18 -2.93 11.83
N ARG A 55 -8.50 -2.62 13.08
CA ARG A 55 -9.71 -1.84 13.39
C ARG A 55 -9.64 -0.44 12.80
N ALA A 56 -8.46 0.17 12.79
CA ALA A 56 -8.28 1.49 12.19
C ALA A 56 -8.52 1.42 10.68
N LEU A 57 -8.07 0.36 10.02
CA LEU A 57 -8.31 0.17 8.60
C LEU A 57 -9.81 0.03 8.31
N LEU A 58 -10.51 -0.76 9.11
CA LEU A 58 -11.95 -0.94 8.91
C LEU A 58 -12.72 0.35 9.15
N ALA A 59 -12.34 1.10 10.17
CA ALA A 59 -12.99 2.37 10.47
C ALA A 59 -12.80 3.36 9.33
N ARG A 60 -11.60 3.43 8.77
CA ARG A 60 -11.33 4.33 7.64
C ARG A 60 -12.11 3.92 6.40
N GLU A 61 -12.16 2.62 6.13
CA GLU A 61 -12.85 2.11 4.95
C GLU A 61 -14.37 2.36 5.06
N SER A 62 -14.90 2.35 6.27
CA SER A 62 -16.34 2.58 6.46
C SER A 62 -16.75 4.03 6.20
N ILE A 63 -15.82 4.96 6.24
CA ILE A 63 -16.11 6.37 5.95
C ILE A 63 -16.26 6.55 4.45
N MET A 64 -15.34 6.04 3.67
CA MET A 64 -15.35 6.14 2.23
C MET A 64 -14.40 5.08 1.68
N SER A 65 -14.81 4.40 0.62
CA SER A 65 -13.98 3.36 0.02
C SER A 65 -12.62 3.92 -0.41
N THR A 66 -11.57 3.14 -0.18
CA THR A 66 -10.23 3.50 -0.62
C THR A 66 -9.92 2.96 -2.03
N GLY A 67 -10.92 2.38 -2.70
CA GLY A 67 -10.77 1.98 -4.10
C GLY A 67 -10.77 3.19 -4.99
N ILE A 68 -9.64 3.49 -5.59
CA ILE A 68 -9.46 4.73 -6.37
C ILE A 68 -9.76 4.56 -7.85
N GLY A 69 -10.17 3.36 -8.26
CA GLY A 69 -10.40 3.07 -9.66
C GLY A 69 -9.20 2.38 -10.28
N MET A 70 -9.31 1.99 -11.52
CA MET A 70 -8.25 1.33 -12.28
C MET A 70 -7.81 0.00 -11.66
N GLY A 71 -8.69 -0.61 -10.88
CA GLY A 71 -8.36 -1.88 -10.22
C GLY A 71 -7.46 -1.74 -9.00
N VAL A 72 -7.36 -0.54 -8.43
CA VAL A 72 -6.43 -0.24 -7.34
C VAL A 72 -7.17 0.25 -6.11
N ALA A 73 -6.76 -0.21 -4.93
CA ALA A 73 -7.22 0.34 -3.67
C ALA A 73 -6.00 0.74 -2.83
N ILE A 74 -6.14 1.80 -2.05
CA ILE A 74 -5.05 2.29 -1.19
C ILE A 74 -5.60 2.46 0.22
N PRO A 75 -5.87 1.35 0.93
CA PRO A 75 -6.30 1.45 2.32
C PRO A 75 -5.17 1.96 3.20
N HIS A 76 -5.52 2.67 4.25
CA HIS A 76 -4.50 3.17 5.15
C HIS A 76 -4.99 3.22 6.58
N GLY A 77 -4.06 3.08 7.50
CA GLY A 77 -4.34 3.12 8.92
C GLY A 77 -3.24 3.86 9.64
N LYS A 78 -3.61 4.53 10.73
CA LYS A 78 -2.67 5.28 11.54
C LYS A 78 -2.11 4.38 12.62
N ILE A 79 -0.84 4.61 12.94
CA ILE A 79 -0.15 3.86 13.98
C ILE A 79 0.44 4.89 14.94
N GLU A 80 -0.09 4.94 16.15
CA GLU A 80 0.41 5.88 17.15
C GLU A 80 1.81 5.49 17.58
N GLY A 81 2.67 6.48 17.69
CA GLY A 81 4.05 6.23 18.12
C GLY A 81 4.97 5.73 17.03
N SER A 82 4.44 5.50 15.84
CA SER A 82 5.28 5.05 14.74
C SER A 82 6.12 6.20 14.20
N ALA A 83 7.35 5.91 13.80
CA ALA A 83 8.25 6.93 13.27
C ALA A 83 8.12 7.09 11.76
N ASP A 84 7.83 6.00 11.05
CA ASP A 84 7.86 5.99 9.60
C ASP A 84 6.65 5.31 8.99
N PHE A 85 6.44 5.58 7.71
CA PHE A 85 5.42 4.90 6.93
C PHE A 85 5.96 3.62 6.32
N PHE A 86 5.07 2.70 6.02
CA PHE A 86 5.39 1.53 5.21
C PHE A 86 4.27 1.33 4.21
N VAL A 87 4.57 0.60 3.14
CA VAL A 87 3.58 0.22 2.13
C VAL A 87 3.63 -1.29 1.97
N ALA A 88 2.48 -1.93 2.06
CA ALA A 88 2.37 -3.35 1.80
C ALA A 88 1.53 -3.53 0.54
N LEU A 89 1.93 -4.42 -0.33
CA LEU A 89 1.22 -4.67 -1.58
C LEU A 89 0.63 -6.06 -1.60
N GLY A 90 -0.67 -6.14 -1.85
CA GLY A 90 -1.33 -7.41 -2.10
C GLY A 90 -1.86 -7.43 -3.52
N ILE A 91 -1.64 -8.55 -4.22
CA ILE A 91 -2.10 -8.73 -5.58
C ILE A 91 -3.12 -9.86 -5.61
N HIS A 92 -4.30 -9.59 -6.14
CA HIS A 92 -5.36 -10.58 -6.23
C HIS A 92 -5.48 -11.05 -7.67
N SER A 93 -5.48 -12.35 -7.88
CA SER A 93 -5.44 -12.92 -9.23
C SER A 93 -6.70 -12.65 -10.05
N LYS A 94 -7.84 -12.56 -9.39
CA LYS A 94 -9.12 -12.40 -10.10
C LYS A 94 -9.78 -11.05 -9.89
N GLY A 95 -9.49 -10.40 -8.78
CA GLY A 95 -10.14 -9.16 -8.42
C GLY A 95 -11.30 -9.38 -7.46
N ILE A 96 -11.54 -8.42 -6.61
CA ILE A 96 -12.63 -8.49 -5.65
C ILE A 96 -13.43 -7.20 -5.67
N LEU A 97 -14.65 -7.29 -5.19
CA LEU A 97 -15.51 -6.12 -5.08
C LEU A 97 -15.02 -5.27 -3.90
N TRP A 98 -14.57 -4.07 -4.19
CA TRP A 98 -14.05 -3.15 -3.18
C TRP A 98 -14.97 -1.94 -2.98
N ASP A 99 -15.94 -1.78 -3.85
CA ASP A 99 -16.80 -0.61 -3.90
C ASP A 99 -15.98 0.60 -4.33
N ALA A 100 -15.15 0.40 -5.35
CA ALA A 100 -14.31 1.45 -5.88
C ALA A 100 -15.14 2.51 -6.60
N ILE A 101 -14.55 3.69 -6.75
CA ILE A 101 -15.24 4.84 -7.32
C ILE A 101 -15.72 4.60 -8.74
N ASP A 102 -15.06 3.77 -9.52
CA ASP A 102 -15.48 3.44 -10.89
C ASP A 102 -16.24 2.13 -10.99
N GLY A 103 -16.53 1.49 -9.87
CA GLY A 103 -17.29 0.24 -9.84
C GLY A 103 -16.54 -0.98 -10.32
N LEU A 104 -15.25 -0.86 -10.66
CA LEU A 104 -14.48 -1.98 -11.14
C LEU A 104 -13.91 -2.80 -9.99
N SER A 105 -13.62 -4.06 -10.24
CA SER A 105 -12.99 -4.93 -9.26
C SER A 105 -11.56 -4.47 -8.99
N VAL A 106 -11.10 -4.71 -7.76
CA VAL A 106 -9.75 -4.34 -7.34
C VAL A 106 -8.86 -5.57 -7.35
N ARG A 107 -7.69 -5.45 -7.95
CA ARG A 107 -6.69 -6.50 -7.99
C ARG A 107 -5.37 -6.09 -7.33
N LEU A 108 -5.12 -4.79 -7.17
CA LEU A 108 -3.89 -4.28 -6.56
C LEU A 108 -4.27 -3.49 -5.30
N VAL A 109 -3.79 -3.93 -4.15
CA VAL A 109 -4.10 -3.29 -2.88
C VAL A 109 -2.80 -2.81 -2.25
N PHE A 110 -2.64 -1.49 -2.13
CA PHE A 110 -1.47 -0.86 -1.53
C PHE A 110 -1.87 -0.34 -0.16
N LEU A 111 -1.50 -1.05 0.88
CA LEU A 111 -1.82 -0.69 2.25
C LEU A 111 -0.75 0.24 2.80
N ILE A 112 -1.16 1.40 3.31
CA ILE A 112 -0.24 2.35 3.91
C ILE A 112 -0.45 2.36 5.41
N GLY A 113 0.63 2.18 6.17
CA GLY A 113 0.59 2.34 7.62
C GLY A 113 1.63 3.36 8.04
N GLY A 114 1.35 4.14 9.06
CA GLY A 114 2.31 5.11 9.53
C GLY A 114 1.75 6.09 10.53
N PRO A 115 2.58 7.08 10.92
CA PRO A 115 2.20 7.99 11.99
C PRO A 115 1.06 8.92 11.58
N SER A 116 0.26 9.33 12.57
CA SER A 116 -0.86 10.22 12.34
C SER A 116 -0.43 11.69 12.36
N ASP A 117 0.79 11.98 12.81
CA ASP A 117 1.26 13.35 12.96
C ASP A 117 2.23 13.81 11.88
N ALA A 118 2.22 13.16 10.73
CA ALA A 118 3.09 13.54 9.62
C ALA A 118 2.27 13.65 8.32
N PRO A 119 1.31 14.58 8.26
CA PRO A 119 0.43 14.68 7.10
C PRO A 119 1.14 15.05 5.79
N SER A 120 2.20 15.84 5.85
CA SER A 120 2.93 16.20 4.64
C SER A 120 3.63 15.00 4.03
N LYS A 121 4.23 14.17 4.88
CA LYS A 121 4.90 12.97 4.43
C LYS A 121 3.90 11.98 3.84
N TYR A 122 2.75 11.86 4.49
CA TYR A 122 1.68 10.99 4.00
C TYR A 122 1.23 11.43 2.61
N LEU A 123 1.02 12.72 2.41
CA LEU A 123 0.59 13.23 1.10
C LEU A 123 1.63 13.02 0.01
N LYS A 124 2.92 13.15 0.36
CA LYS A 124 3.98 12.86 -0.61
C LYS A 124 3.99 11.39 -1.00
N LEU A 125 3.78 10.52 -0.03
CA LEU A 125 3.72 9.09 -0.29
C LEU A 125 2.53 8.76 -1.18
N LEU A 126 1.37 9.28 -0.84
CA LEU A 126 0.16 9.04 -1.61
C LEU A 126 0.31 9.55 -3.04
N SER A 127 0.90 10.73 -3.20
CA SER A 127 1.13 11.32 -4.51
C SER A 127 2.08 10.46 -5.34
N ALA A 128 3.19 10.01 -4.75
CA ALA A 128 4.15 9.18 -5.45
C ALA A 128 3.50 7.87 -5.89
N LEU A 129 2.69 7.28 -5.03
CA LEU A 129 2.03 6.02 -5.32
C LEU A 129 1.01 6.19 -6.45
N THR A 130 0.16 7.22 -6.37
CA THR A 130 -0.86 7.42 -7.39
C THR A 130 -0.23 7.78 -8.74
N GLN A 131 0.84 8.56 -8.74
CA GLN A 131 1.53 8.88 -9.99
C GLN A 131 2.13 7.63 -10.62
N SER A 132 2.73 6.78 -9.81
CA SER A 132 3.31 5.54 -10.30
C SER A 132 2.25 4.64 -10.91
N LEU A 133 1.05 4.62 -10.32
CA LEU A 133 -0.02 3.74 -10.76
C LEU A 133 -0.87 4.31 -11.87
N ARG A 134 -0.62 5.54 -12.30
CA ARG A 134 -1.28 6.07 -13.49
C ARG A 134 -0.75 5.40 -14.75
N ASP A 135 0.45 4.89 -14.69
CA ASP A 135 1.07 4.21 -15.83
C ASP A 135 0.36 2.88 -16.05
N GLU A 136 -0.40 2.77 -17.11
CA GLU A 136 -1.14 1.57 -17.42
C GLU A 136 -0.21 0.38 -17.66
N ALA A 137 0.93 0.62 -18.27
CA ALA A 137 1.90 -0.45 -18.51
C ALA A 137 2.40 -1.03 -17.19
N ARG A 138 2.63 -0.17 -16.20
CA ARG A 138 3.06 -0.65 -14.88
C ARG A 138 1.97 -1.48 -14.21
N ARG A 139 0.73 -1.02 -14.25
CA ARG A 139 -0.37 -1.81 -13.68
C ARG A 139 -0.48 -3.16 -14.38
N SER A 140 -0.37 -3.17 -15.70
CA SER A 140 -0.42 -4.43 -16.45
C SER A 140 0.70 -5.38 -16.07
N GLN A 141 1.91 -4.84 -15.90
CA GLN A 141 3.04 -5.65 -15.48
C GLN A 141 2.79 -6.27 -14.11
N LEU A 142 2.26 -5.49 -13.18
CA LEU A 142 1.97 -5.98 -11.83
C LEU A 142 0.92 -7.10 -11.85
N LEU A 143 0.02 -7.09 -12.81
CA LEU A 143 -1.01 -8.11 -12.89
C LEU A 143 -0.50 -9.41 -13.52
N GLN A 144 0.70 -9.39 -14.08
CA GLN A 144 1.28 -10.57 -14.73
C GLN A 144 2.42 -11.18 -13.94
N VAL A 145 2.88 -10.54 -12.88
CA VAL A 145 3.99 -11.09 -12.09
C VAL A 145 3.54 -12.34 -11.35
N GLN A 146 4.47 -13.24 -11.11
CA GLN A 146 4.21 -14.47 -10.37
C GLN A 146 5.10 -14.59 -9.14
N THR A 147 6.08 -13.73 -8.99
CA THR A 147 6.98 -13.77 -7.83
C THR A 147 7.16 -12.38 -7.25
N VAL A 148 7.54 -12.36 -5.97
CA VAL A 148 7.82 -11.12 -5.27
C VAL A 148 8.99 -10.38 -5.93
N GLU A 149 9.99 -11.12 -6.41
CA GLU A 149 11.15 -10.52 -7.08
C GLU A 149 10.73 -9.77 -8.34
N GLU A 150 9.77 -10.31 -9.07
CA GLU A 150 9.27 -9.62 -10.25
C GLU A 150 8.58 -8.31 -9.89
N VAL A 151 7.84 -8.30 -8.77
CA VAL A 151 7.21 -7.07 -8.28
C VAL A 151 8.26 -6.03 -7.96
N MET A 152 9.33 -6.44 -7.27
CA MET A 152 10.39 -5.50 -6.91
C MET A 152 11.02 -4.89 -8.16
N ARG A 153 11.16 -5.65 -9.22
CA ARG A 153 11.70 -5.13 -10.47
C ARG A 153 10.80 -4.09 -11.12
N VAL A 154 9.49 -4.30 -11.04
CA VAL A 154 8.55 -3.33 -11.62
C VAL A 154 8.71 -1.96 -10.97
N PHE A 155 9.00 -1.93 -9.67
CA PHE A 155 9.16 -0.66 -8.94
C PHE A 155 10.61 -0.18 -8.86
N SER A 156 11.52 -0.85 -9.53
CA SER A 156 12.92 -0.45 -9.52
C SER A 156 13.05 0.95 -10.11
N GLY A 157 13.69 1.85 -9.37
CA GLY A 157 13.89 3.22 -9.81
C GLY A 157 12.71 4.17 -9.60
N VAL A 158 11.66 3.68 -8.97
CA VAL A 158 10.46 4.51 -8.77
C VAL A 158 10.40 5.09 -7.37
#